data_231787717834f2f9b913fce52791b6e0
#
_entry.id   231787717834f2f9b913fce52791b6e0
#
_cell.length_a   1.000
_cell.length_b   1.000
_cell.length_c   1.000
_cell.angle_alpha   90.00
_cell.angle_beta   90.00
_cell.angle_gamma   90.00
#
_symmetry.space_group_name_H-M   'P 1'
#
loop_
_entity.id
_entity.type
_entity.pdbx_description
1 polymer ?
#
loop_
_entity_poly.entity_id
_entity_poly.type
_entity_poly.pdbx_seq_one_letter_code
_entity_poly.pdbx_strand_id
1 'polypeptide(L)' 'MYEDLDSFERALMHFGTRVDVVCAMEMGNKIDSETAYQLIKQELKSLKKIRKGMKQNGQPEQLNE' A
#
# COMPACT_ATOMS: atom_id res chain seq x y z
N MET A 1 6.85 -18.61 -6.80
CA MET A 1 6.58 -18.09 -6.15
C MET A 1 5.58 -17.09 -6.17
N TYR A 2 5.47 -16.18 -7.12
CA TYR A 2 4.46 -15.21 -7.11
C TYR A 2 3.13 -15.84 -7.34
N GLU A 3 3.06 -16.92 -8.04
CA GLU A 3 1.78 -17.49 -8.28
C GLU A 3 1.21 -18.12 -7.08
N ASP A 4 1.97 -18.27 -6.04
CA ASP A 4 1.43 -18.81 -4.83
C ASP A 4 0.96 -17.74 -3.89
N LEU A 5 1.09 -16.51 -4.22
CA LEU A 5 0.69 -15.46 -3.31
C LEU A 5 -0.78 -15.17 -3.46
N ASP A 6 -1.43 -14.87 -2.38
CA ASP A 6 -2.83 -14.51 -2.46
C ASP A 6 -2.94 -13.04 -2.87
N SER A 7 -4.13 -12.55 -2.98
CA SER A 7 -4.35 -11.18 -3.44
C SER A 7 -3.74 -10.15 -2.55
N PHE A 8 -3.80 -10.36 -1.27
CA PHE A 8 -3.24 -9.39 -0.36
C PHE A 8 -1.74 -9.36 -0.47
N GLU A 9 -1.12 -10.51 -0.60
CA GLU A 9 0.33 -10.57 -0.70
C GLU A 9 0.82 -9.91 -1.96
N ARG A 10 0.08 -10.07 -3.06
CA ARG A 10 0.46 -9.38 -4.27
C ARG A 10 0.30 -7.91 -4.11
N ALA A 11 -0.77 -7.47 -3.46
CA ALA A 11 -0.98 -6.06 -3.24
C ALA A 11 0.10 -5.49 -2.35
N LEU A 12 0.55 -6.27 -1.38
CA LEU A 12 1.59 -5.82 -0.48
C LEU A 12 2.89 -5.64 -1.24
N MET A 13 3.20 -6.53 -2.16
CA MET A 13 4.39 -6.39 -2.94
C MET A 13 4.33 -5.16 -3.83
N HIS A 14 3.16 -4.91 -4.40
CA HIS A 14 2.98 -3.73 -5.20
C HIS A 14 3.14 -2.48 -4.34
N PHE A 15 2.62 -2.52 -3.14
CA PHE A 15 2.73 -1.40 -2.23
C PHE A 15 4.20 -1.09 -1.98
N GLY A 16 5.00 -2.12 -1.72
CA GLY A 16 6.42 -1.91 -1.48
C GLY A 16 7.12 -1.29 -2.68
N THR A 17 6.79 -1.76 -3.87
CA THR A 17 7.39 -1.23 -5.07
C THR A 17 7.00 0.23 -5.28
N ARG A 18 5.74 0.54 -5.04
CA ARG A 18 5.30 1.92 -5.23
C ARG A 18 5.93 2.84 -4.19
N VAL A 19 6.07 2.37 -2.97
CA VAL A 19 6.71 3.17 -1.94
C VAL A 19 8.16 3.43 -2.33
N ASP A 20 8.84 2.45 -2.88
CA ASP A 20 10.21 2.64 -3.32
C ASP A 20 10.29 3.70 -4.40
N VAL A 21 9.35 3.68 -5.34
CA VAL A 21 9.34 4.65 -6.42
C VAL A 21 9.09 6.05 -5.87
N VAL A 22 8.17 6.18 -4.94
CA VAL A 22 7.86 7.47 -4.35
C VAL A 22 9.06 7.99 -3.59
N CYS A 23 9.74 7.12 -2.86
CA CYS A 23 10.91 7.52 -2.12
C CYS A 23 12.00 8.01 -3.06
N ALA A 24 12.19 7.31 -4.16
CA ALA A 24 13.22 7.71 -5.11
C ALA A 24 12.90 9.07 -5.72
N MET A 25 11.63 9.31 -5.99
CA MET A 25 11.26 10.59 -6.57
C MET A 25 11.43 11.72 -5.58
N GLU A 26 11.14 11.47 -4.34
CA GLU A 26 11.30 12.51 -3.33
C GLU A 26 12.78 12.79 -3.11
N MET A 27 13.60 11.76 -3.02
CA MET A 27 15.00 11.95 -2.82
C MET A 27 15.67 12.56 -4.03
N GLY A 28 15.10 12.37 -5.20
CA GLY A 28 15.62 12.99 -6.40
C GLY A 28 15.05 14.36 -6.66
N ASN A 29 14.29 14.88 -5.71
CA ASN A 29 13.70 16.19 -5.84
C ASN A 29 12.69 16.33 -6.94
N LYS A 30 12.06 15.25 -7.35
CA LYS A 30 11.03 15.36 -8.34
C LYS A 30 9.70 15.65 -7.69
N ILE A 31 9.54 15.32 -6.43
CA ILE A 31 8.33 15.67 -5.70
C ILE A 31 8.79 16.08 -4.30
N ASP A 32 7.98 16.83 -3.60
CA ASP A 32 8.36 17.25 -2.26
C ASP A 32 7.86 16.24 -1.25
N SER A 33 8.21 16.42 -0.02
CA SER A 33 7.87 15.44 1.01
C SER A 33 6.39 15.36 1.26
N GLU A 34 5.68 16.44 1.12
CA GLU A 34 4.25 16.41 1.33
C GLU A 34 3.57 15.59 0.23
N THR A 35 3.99 15.76 -1.00
CA THR A 35 3.45 14.98 -2.10
C THR A 35 3.78 13.50 -1.91
N ALA A 36 5.01 13.22 -1.49
CA ALA A 36 5.41 11.85 -1.27
C ALA A 36 4.52 11.21 -0.20
N TYR A 37 4.27 11.93 0.86
CA TYR A 37 3.45 11.43 1.93
C TYR A 37 2.04 11.12 1.43
N GLN A 38 1.47 12.03 0.64
CA GLN A 38 0.13 11.83 0.12
C GLN A 38 0.05 10.62 -0.81
N LEU A 39 1.08 10.42 -1.61
CA LEU A 39 1.08 9.28 -2.52
C LEU A 39 1.15 7.97 -1.74
N ILE A 40 1.97 7.93 -0.70
CA ILE A 40 2.09 6.72 0.09
C ILE A 40 0.79 6.46 0.82
N LYS A 41 0.14 7.51 1.29
CA LYS A 41 -1.11 7.38 1.97
C LYS A 41 -2.16 6.77 1.06
N GLN A 42 -2.18 7.19 -0.20
CA GLN A 42 -3.12 6.65 -1.13
C GLN A 42 -2.86 5.19 -1.40
N GLU A 43 -1.59 4.80 -1.49
CA GLU A 43 -1.27 3.41 -1.71
C GLU A 43 -1.70 2.57 -0.50
N LEU A 44 -1.54 3.12 0.68
CA LEU A 44 -1.93 2.42 1.87
C LEU A 44 -3.44 2.23 1.91
N LYS A 45 -4.19 3.23 1.46
CA LYS A 45 -5.61 3.13 1.44
C LYS A 45 -6.04 2.01 0.52
N SER A 46 -5.40 1.87 -0.62
CA SER A 46 -5.72 0.81 -1.55
C SER A 46 -5.44 -0.55 -0.92
N LEU A 47 -4.33 -0.65 -0.21
CA LEU A 47 -3.97 -1.89 0.43
C LEU A 47 -4.99 -2.26 1.49
N LYS A 48 -5.45 -1.28 2.23
CA LYS A 48 -6.42 -1.50 3.26
C LYS A 48 -7.74 -2.00 2.69
N LYS A 49 -8.12 -1.48 1.55
CA LYS A 49 -9.32 -1.91 0.94
C LYS A 49 -9.25 -3.37 0.55
N ILE A 50 -8.13 -3.82 0.02
CA ILE A 50 -7.95 -5.18 -0.37
C ILE A 50 -8.01 -6.07 0.86
N ARG A 51 -7.36 -5.64 1.93
CA ARG A 51 -7.34 -6.42 3.12
C ARG A 51 -8.73 -6.56 3.71
N LYS A 52 -9.52 -5.49 3.69
CA LYS A 52 -10.81 -5.53 4.19
C LYS A 52 -11.66 -6.50 3.41
N GLY A 53 -11.53 -6.52 2.11
CA GLY A 53 -12.28 -7.43 1.32
C GLY A 53 -11.97 -8.87 1.63
N MET A 54 -10.73 -9.16 1.98
CA MET A 54 -10.37 -10.50 2.27
C MET A 54 -10.84 -10.96 3.63
N LYS A 55 -11.00 -10.02 4.54
CA LYS A 55 -11.43 -10.40 5.82
C LYS A 55 -12.83 -10.21 6.00
N GLN A 56 -13.59 -10.24 4.99
CA GLN A 56 -14.94 -9.98 5.19
C GLN A 56 -15.63 -10.97 6.00
N ASN A 57 -15.09 -11.95 6.40
CA ASN A 57 -15.81 -12.82 7.20
C ASN A 57 -15.83 -12.49 8.55
N GLY A 58 -15.95 -11.48 8.93
CA GLY A 58 -16.09 -11.21 10.22
C GLY A 58 -15.05 -10.83 11.02
N GLN A 59 -14.03 -10.62 10.62
CA GLN A 59 -13.00 -10.28 11.41
C GLN A 59 -13.01 -8.85 11.51
N PRO A 60 -13.37 -8.25 12.48
CA PRO A 60 -13.49 -6.85 12.64
C PRO A 60 -12.23 -6.21 12.43
N GLU A 61 -12.17 -5.18 11.79
CA GLU A 61 -11.06 -4.53 11.58
C GLU A 61 -10.84 -3.62 12.55
N GLN A 62 -10.25 -3.66 13.40
CA GLN A 62 -10.04 -2.76 14.37
C GLN A 62 -9.16 -1.69 14.11
N LEU A 63 -8.56 -1.49 13.17
CA LEU A 63 -7.70 -0.52 13.00
C LEU A 63 -8.18 0.67 12.94
N ASN A 64 -8.08 1.44 13.43
CA ASN A 64 -8.59 2.59 13.36
C ASN A 64 -7.68 3.43 12.88
N GLU A 65 -7.16 3.64 12.31
CA GLU A 65 -6.33 4.43 11.88
C GLU A 65 -6.62 5.19 11.26
#